data_b27d1dd4f1fbd74a16fcdb790ab5d26a
#
_entry.id   b27d1dd4f1fbd74a16fcdb790ab5d26a
#
_cell.length_a   1.000
_cell.length_b   1.000
_cell.length_c   1.000
_cell.angle_alpha   90.00
_cell.angle_beta   90.00
_cell.angle_gamma   90.00
#
_symmetry.space_group_name_H-M   'P 1'
#
loop_
_entity.id
_entity.type
_entity.pdbx_description
1 polymer ?
#
loop_
_entity_poly.entity_id
_entity_poly.type
_entity_poly.pdbx_seq_one_letter_code
_entity_poly.pdbx_strand_id
1 'polypeptide(L)'
;MGYMIRNKYLKIIIPLALIVACVYWYYSSIVISGTSDNGMWKVTYSKNIDPSEPYGWEGHLKQGNNDNATVKAIVVEVNDKVKTRIDSFEEGRAEDGEITVLHPFSDDFSLGPKPSKGTVVSVVWEHNGKTHTDTVKIR
;
A
#
# COMPACT_ATOMS: atom_id res chain seq x y z
N MET A 1 45.48 24.78 5.97
CA MET A 1 44.13 25.37 5.77
C MET A 1 43.03 24.36 5.39
N GLY A 2 43.33 23.27 4.73
CA GLY A 2 42.32 22.27 4.34
C GLY A 2 41.62 21.51 5.47
N TYR A 3 42.23 21.36 6.63
CA TYR A 3 41.66 20.63 7.77
C TYR A 3 40.57 21.37 8.53
N MET A 4 40.61 22.70 8.55
CA MET A 4 39.65 23.52 9.30
C MET A 4 38.30 23.63 8.61
N ILE A 5 38.29 23.64 7.28
CA ILE A 5 37.07 23.70 6.46
C ILE A 5 36.33 22.39 6.53
N ARG A 6 37.05 21.26 6.51
CA ARG A 6 36.49 19.90 6.58
C ARG A 6 35.72 19.66 7.91
N ASN A 7 36.19 20.20 9.02
CA ASN A 7 35.53 20.05 10.31
C ASN A 7 34.25 20.89 10.45
N LYS A 8 34.15 22.02 9.76
CA LYS A 8 32.89 22.83 9.79
C LYS A 8 31.77 22.16 9.06
N TYR A 9 32.03 21.58 7.89
CA TYR A 9 31.01 20.85 7.12
C TYR A 9 30.61 19.56 7.81
N LEU A 10 31.50 18.85 8.46
CA LEU A 10 31.22 17.65 9.22
C LEU A 10 30.21 17.92 10.36
N LYS A 11 30.34 19.05 11.04
CA LYS A 11 29.43 19.47 12.13
C LYS A 11 28.01 19.80 11.66
N ILE A 12 27.84 20.06 10.37
CA ILE A 12 26.51 20.30 9.76
C ILE A 12 25.96 19.03 9.11
N ILE A 13 26.81 18.26 8.45
CA ILE A 13 26.41 17.04 7.72
C ILE A 13 25.94 15.96 8.69
N ILE A 14 26.59 15.77 9.83
CA ILE A 14 26.23 14.73 10.79
C ILE A 14 24.81 14.94 11.36
N PRO A 15 24.43 16.10 11.89
CA PRO A 15 23.05 16.29 12.38
C PRO A 15 22.02 16.24 11.26
N LEU A 16 22.35 16.71 10.06
CA LEU A 16 21.45 16.60 8.91
C LEU A 16 21.20 15.14 8.52
N ALA A 17 22.24 14.33 8.48
CA ALA A 17 22.13 12.89 8.20
C ALA A 17 21.31 12.17 9.28
N LEU A 18 21.46 12.54 10.54
CA LEU A 18 20.65 11.99 11.64
C LEU A 18 19.18 12.37 11.51
N ILE A 19 18.86 13.60 11.14
CA ILE A 19 17.47 14.03 10.92
C ILE A 19 16.86 13.23 9.76
N VAL A 20 17.57 13.08 8.65
CA VAL A 20 17.10 12.29 7.51
C VAL A 20 16.88 10.83 7.91
N ALA A 21 17.81 10.25 8.68
CA ALA A 21 17.68 8.88 9.17
C ALA A 21 16.47 8.72 10.12
N CYS A 22 16.24 9.66 11.01
CA CYS A 22 15.07 9.66 11.90
C CYS A 22 13.76 9.77 11.14
N VAL A 23 13.69 10.66 10.15
CA VAL A 23 12.51 10.83 9.29
C VAL A 23 12.25 9.54 8.49
N TYR A 24 13.28 8.96 7.91
CA TYR A 24 13.18 7.71 7.17
C TYR A 24 12.70 6.56 8.08
N TRP A 25 13.28 6.44 9.26
CA TRP A 25 12.89 5.42 10.23
C TRP A 25 11.45 5.59 10.70
N TYR A 26 11.02 6.83 10.97
CA TYR A 26 9.64 7.14 11.32
C TYR A 26 8.68 6.74 10.19
N TYR A 27 8.99 7.13 8.94
CA TYR A 27 8.16 6.78 7.78
C TYR A 27 8.06 5.26 7.58
N SER A 28 9.17 4.55 7.69
CA SER A 28 9.19 3.09 7.55
C SER A 28 8.43 2.35 8.67
N SER A 29 8.22 3.01 9.82
CA SER A 29 7.46 2.45 10.93
C SER A 29 5.96 2.58 10.80
N ILE A 30 5.48 3.49 9.95
CA ILE A 30 4.05 3.79 9.77
C ILE A 30 3.50 3.38 8.39
N VAL A 31 4.36 2.96 7.48
CA VAL A 31 3.96 2.52 6.14
C VAL A 31 4.64 1.20 5.81
N ILE A 32 3.84 0.23 5.40
CA ILE A 32 4.31 -1.08 4.94
C ILE A 32 3.72 -1.31 3.56
N SER A 33 4.50 -1.76 2.61
CA SER A 33 4.01 -1.97 1.25
C SER A 33 4.56 -3.24 0.62
N GLY A 34 3.86 -3.72 -0.38
CA GLY A 34 4.28 -4.80 -1.25
C GLY A 34 3.78 -4.58 -2.66
N THR A 35 4.41 -5.24 -3.61
CA THR A 35 4.03 -5.19 -5.02
C THR A 35 3.97 -6.60 -5.56
N SER A 36 3.00 -6.89 -6.43
CA SER A 36 2.91 -8.18 -7.13
C SER A 36 4.12 -8.40 -8.04
N ASP A 37 4.44 -9.66 -8.34
CA ASP A 37 5.60 -10.02 -9.15
C ASP A 37 5.55 -9.41 -10.57
N ASN A 38 4.35 -9.24 -11.12
CA ASN A 38 4.15 -8.57 -12.42
C ASN A 38 4.12 -7.03 -12.32
N GLY A 39 4.25 -6.45 -11.13
CA GLY A 39 4.23 -5.00 -10.90
C GLY A 39 2.85 -4.34 -11.07
N MET A 40 1.80 -5.11 -11.36
CA MET A 40 0.47 -4.58 -11.63
C MET A 40 -0.24 -4.07 -10.38
N TRP A 41 -0.06 -4.74 -9.24
CA TRP A 41 -0.75 -4.44 -7.99
C TRP A 41 0.22 -3.98 -6.92
N LYS A 42 -0.11 -2.88 -6.28
CA LYS A 42 0.60 -2.36 -5.10
C LYS A 42 -0.35 -2.33 -3.92
N VAL A 43 0.03 -2.98 -2.84
CA VAL A 43 -0.64 -2.91 -1.55
C VAL A 43 0.18 -2.03 -0.62
N THR A 44 -0.49 -1.10 0.04
CA THR A 44 0.12 -0.23 1.05
C THR A 44 -0.72 -0.30 2.32
N TYR A 45 -0.09 -0.61 3.43
CA TYR A 45 -0.68 -0.44 4.75
C TYR A 45 -0.08 0.78 5.42
N SER A 46 -0.91 1.68 5.87
CA SER A 46 -0.52 2.86 6.61
C SER A 46 -1.21 2.91 7.96
N LYS A 47 -0.47 3.33 8.98
CA LYS A 47 -1.04 3.57 10.29
C LYS A 47 -1.82 4.87 10.27
N ASN A 48 -3.07 4.81 10.70
CA ASN A 48 -3.85 6.02 10.88
C ASN A 48 -3.34 6.79 12.12
N ILE A 49 -2.88 8.01 11.87
CA ILE A 49 -2.34 8.91 12.90
C ILE A 49 -3.30 10.07 13.25
N ASP A 50 -4.44 10.14 12.57
CA ASP A 50 -5.45 11.15 12.86
C ASP A 50 -6.26 10.74 14.10
N PRO A 51 -6.25 11.51 15.20
CA PRO A 51 -6.97 11.17 16.42
C PRO A 51 -8.50 11.25 16.26
N SER A 52 -9.01 11.87 15.21
CA SER A 52 -10.45 11.94 14.90
C SER A 52 -10.96 10.70 14.16
N GLU A 53 -10.07 9.89 13.62
CA GLU A 53 -10.36 8.68 12.85
C GLU A 53 -10.22 7.42 13.72
N PRO A 54 -10.86 6.28 13.35
CA PRO A 54 -10.65 5.02 14.05
C PRO A 54 -9.17 4.61 14.09
N TYR A 55 -8.70 4.18 15.24
CA TYR A 55 -7.34 3.65 15.37
C TYR A 55 -7.17 2.37 14.56
N GLY A 56 -6.05 2.29 13.85
CA GLY A 56 -5.70 1.08 13.15
C GLY A 56 -4.77 1.30 11.98
N TRP A 57 -4.57 0.22 11.23
CA TRP A 57 -3.84 0.19 9.98
C TRP A 57 -4.84 0.05 8.84
N GLU A 58 -4.72 0.90 7.86
CA GLU A 58 -5.56 0.92 6.67
C GLU A 58 -4.80 0.32 5.50
N GLY A 59 -5.44 -0.65 4.84
CA GLY A 59 -4.90 -1.29 3.65
C GLY A 59 -5.48 -0.66 2.38
N HIS A 60 -4.61 -0.27 1.47
CA HIS A 60 -4.94 0.33 0.19
C HIS A 60 -4.38 -0.52 -0.96
N LEU A 61 -5.23 -0.83 -1.94
CA LEU A 61 -4.82 -1.52 -3.17
C LEU A 61 -4.86 -0.53 -4.34
N LYS A 62 -3.76 -0.47 -5.08
CA LYS A 62 -3.63 0.36 -6.28
C LYS A 62 -3.16 -0.46 -7.47
N GLN A 63 -3.83 -0.30 -8.60
CA GLN A 63 -3.37 -0.80 -9.88
C GLN A 63 -2.28 0.12 -10.44
N GLY A 64 -1.14 -0.46 -10.80
CA GLY A 64 0.03 0.27 -11.27
C GLY A 64 0.10 0.51 -12.78
N ASN A 65 -0.78 -0.15 -13.56
CA ASN A 65 -0.88 0.02 -15.01
C ASN A 65 -2.25 0.57 -15.41
N ASN A 66 -2.45 0.82 -16.70
CA ASN A 66 -3.71 1.33 -17.25
C ASN A 66 -4.53 0.21 -17.96
N ASP A 67 -4.23 -1.05 -17.68
CA ASP A 67 -4.96 -2.16 -18.27
C ASP A 67 -6.40 -2.20 -17.75
N ASN A 68 -7.30 -2.66 -18.60
CA ASN A 68 -8.72 -2.79 -18.30
C ASN A 68 -8.95 -4.04 -17.42
N ALA A 69 -8.64 -3.92 -16.14
CA ALA A 69 -8.80 -4.99 -15.16
C ALA A 69 -9.97 -4.68 -14.23
N THR A 70 -10.86 -5.64 -14.06
CA THR A 70 -11.96 -5.54 -13.09
C THR A 70 -11.62 -6.37 -11.86
N VAL A 71 -11.46 -5.74 -10.71
CA VAL A 71 -11.20 -6.46 -9.45
C VAL A 71 -12.47 -7.15 -9.00
N LYS A 72 -12.40 -8.46 -8.80
CA LYS A 72 -13.51 -9.31 -8.35
C LYS A 72 -13.46 -9.61 -6.86
N ALA A 73 -12.26 -9.79 -6.31
CA ALA A 73 -12.07 -10.03 -4.89
C ALA A 73 -10.67 -9.65 -4.43
N ILE A 74 -10.57 -9.25 -3.18
CA ILE A 74 -9.32 -9.08 -2.44
C ILE A 74 -9.37 -10.06 -1.27
N VAL A 75 -8.37 -10.94 -1.18
CA VAL A 75 -8.27 -11.94 -0.12
C VAL A 75 -7.01 -11.69 0.69
N VAL A 76 -7.17 -11.49 1.99
CA VAL A 76 -6.06 -11.31 2.91
C VAL A 76 -5.83 -12.60 3.68
N GLU A 77 -4.65 -13.16 3.55
CA GLU A 77 -4.23 -14.39 4.22
C GLU A 77 -3.05 -14.10 5.16
N VAL A 78 -3.06 -14.75 6.29
CA VAL A 78 -1.96 -14.72 7.27
C VAL A 78 -1.60 -16.15 7.62
N ASN A 79 -0.36 -16.56 7.35
CA ASN A 79 0.11 -17.93 7.57
C ASN A 79 -0.82 -18.98 6.93
N ASP A 80 -1.12 -18.79 5.64
CA ASP A 80 -1.97 -19.66 4.82
C ASP A 80 -3.44 -19.79 5.30
N LYS A 81 -3.88 -18.87 6.16
CA LYS A 81 -5.27 -18.79 6.62
C LYS A 81 -5.93 -17.51 6.15
N VAL A 82 -7.06 -17.64 5.48
CA VAL A 82 -7.88 -16.50 5.05
C VAL A 82 -8.39 -15.77 6.29
N LYS A 83 -8.06 -14.49 6.39
CA LYS A 83 -8.54 -13.59 7.45
C LYS A 83 -9.69 -12.73 6.97
N THR A 84 -9.62 -12.24 5.75
CA THR A 84 -10.61 -11.33 5.18
C THR A 84 -10.76 -11.62 3.69
N ARG A 85 -11.99 -11.60 3.22
CA ARG A 85 -12.33 -11.63 1.80
C ARG A 85 -13.30 -10.49 1.51
N ILE A 86 -12.96 -9.67 0.54
CA ILE A 86 -13.79 -8.56 0.06
C ILE A 86 -14.09 -8.82 -1.41
N ASP A 87 -15.35 -8.91 -1.76
CA ASP A 87 -15.85 -9.19 -3.11
C ASP A 87 -16.89 -8.17 -3.59
N SER A 88 -17.12 -7.13 -2.80
CA SER A 88 -17.92 -5.96 -3.15
C SER A 88 -17.10 -4.68 -2.98
N PHE A 89 -17.10 -3.84 -4.01
CA PHE A 89 -16.35 -2.59 -4.01
C PHE A 89 -17.32 -1.43 -4.28
N GLU A 90 -17.01 -0.27 -3.68
CA GLU A 90 -17.73 0.94 -4.04
C GLU A 90 -17.41 1.29 -5.49
N GLU A 91 -18.41 1.22 -6.33
CA GLU A 91 -18.35 1.64 -7.71
C GLU A 91 -18.56 3.15 -7.77
N GLY A 92 -17.65 3.86 -8.44
CA GLY A 92 -17.83 5.29 -8.68
C GLY A 92 -19.05 5.54 -9.55
N ARG A 93 -19.88 6.51 -9.19
CA ARG A 93 -20.95 7.00 -10.08
C ARG A 93 -20.38 8.05 -11.02
N ALA A 94 -20.56 7.85 -12.31
CA ALA A 94 -20.37 8.89 -13.30
C ALA A 94 -21.46 9.97 -13.16
N GLU A 95 -21.23 11.16 -13.71
CA GLU A 95 -22.17 12.29 -13.65
C GLU A 95 -23.55 11.97 -14.26
N ASP A 96 -23.63 11.00 -15.16
CA ASP A 96 -24.86 10.49 -15.76
C ASP A 96 -25.60 9.46 -14.90
N GLY A 97 -25.05 9.08 -13.75
CA GLY A 97 -25.63 8.11 -12.82
C GLY A 97 -25.31 6.65 -13.15
N GLU A 98 -24.53 6.38 -14.20
CA GLU A 98 -24.02 5.04 -14.46
C GLU A 98 -22.95 4.65 -13.45
N ILE A 99 -22.96 3.37 -13.07
CA ILE A 99 -21.95 2.80 -12.16
C ILE A 99 -20.71 2.52 -13.00
N THR A 100 -19.62 3.24 -12.73
CA THR A 100 -18.34 3.02 -13.40
C THR A 100 -17.38 2.31 -12.49
N VAL A 101 -16.78 1.23 -12.98
CA VAL A 101 -15.66 0.59 -12.30
C VAL A 101 -14.45 1.54 -12.38
N LEU A 102 -13.81 1.79 -11.23
CA LEU A 102 -12.60 2.63 -11.20
C LEU A 102 -11.48 2.00 -12.02
N HIS A 103 -10.97 2.74 -12.99
CA HIS A 103 -9.79 2.37 -13.77
C HIS A 103 -8.82 3.55 -13.85
N PRO A 104 -7.54 3.36 -13.50
CA PRO A 104 -7.00 2.20 -12.80
C PRO A 104 -7.58 2.04 -11.39
N PHE A 105 -7.71 0.80 -10.92
CA PHE A 105 -8.30 0.50 -9.62
C PHE A 105 -7.50 1.12 -8.48
N SER A 106 -8.20 1.76 -7.55
CA SER A 106 -7.60 2.33 -6.33
C SER A 106 -8.67 2.40 -5.25
N ASP A 107 -8.56 1.59 -4.21
CA ASP A 107 -9.51 1.56 -3.12
C ASP A 107 -8.91 1.04 -1.82
N ASP A 108 -9.51 1.43 -0.72
CA ASP A 108 -9.19 0.93 0.62
C ASP A 108 -9.95 -0.37 0.87
N PHE A 109 -9.30 -1.36 1.42
CA PHE A 109 -9.89 -2.69 1.58
C PHE A 109 -9.86 -3.22 3.01
N SER A 110 -9.13 -2.59 3.90
CA SER A 110 -8.93 -3.11 5.25
C SER A 110 -8.72 -1.99 6.25
N LEU A 111 -9.31 -2.16 7.41
CA LEU A 111 -9.00 -1.38 8.61
C LEU A 111 -8.86 -2.38 9.76
N GLY A 112 -7.70 -2.38 10.42
CA GLY A 112 -7.47 -3.35 11.48
C GLY A 112 -6.09 -3.24 12.11
N PRO A 113 -5.60 -4.32 12.74
CA PRO A 113 -4.29 -4.33 13.37
C PRO A 113 -3.17 -4.25 12.32
N LYS A 114 -1.96 -3.93 12.80
CA LYS A 114 -0.76 -3.95 11.97
C LYS A 114 -0.62 -5.30 11.27
N PRO A 115 -0.40 -5.33 9.94
CA PRO A 115 -0.17 -6.58 9.24
C PRO A 115 1.07 -7.28 9.78
N SER A 116 0.96 -8.58 10.05
CA SER A 116 2.06 -9.40 10.53
C SER A 116 2.94 -9.89 9.39
N LYS A 117 4.13 -10.36 9.71
CA LYS A 117 4.95 -11.11 8.77
C LYS A 117 4.18 -12.35 8.29
N GLY A 118 4.26 -12.65 7.01
CA GLY A 118 3.49 -13.73 6.40
C GLY A 118 2.10 -13.32 5.92
N THR A 119 1.76 -12.04 5.96
CA THR A 119 0.56 -11.51 5.33
C THR A 119 0.72 -11.50 3.81
N VAL A 120 -0.24 -12.11 3.13
CA VAL A 120 -0.33 -12.16 1.67
C VAL A 120 -1.68 -11.60 1.26
N VAL A 121 -1.67 -10.68 0.31
CA VAL A 121 -2.88 -10.14 -0.29
C VAL A 121 -3.02 -10.70 -1.70
N SER A 122 -4.07 -11.44 -1.95
CA SER A 122 -4.39 -11.98 -3.27
C SER A 122 -5.46 -11.11 -3.93
N VAL A 123 -5.21 -10.70 -5.16
CA VAL A 123 -6.14 -9.92 -5.98
C VAL A 123 -6.69 -10.82 -7.06
N VAL A 124 -7.99 -11.07 -7.04
CA VAL A 124 -8.71 -11.78 -8.10
C VAL A 124 -9.30 -10.74 -9.04
N TRP A 125 -8.91 -10.79 -10.29
CA TRP A 125 -9.33 -9.81 -11.27
C TRP A 125 -9.64 -10.46 -12.62
N GLU A 126 -10.42 -9.76 -13.43
CA GLU A 126 -10.88 -10.22 -14.73
C GLU A 126 -10.43 -9.27 -15.83
N HIS A 127 -9.98 -9.83 -16.94
CA HIS A 127 -9.65 -9.11 -18.15
C HIS A 127 -10.07 -9.94 -19.36
N ASN A 128 -10.85 -9.33 -20.26
CA ASN A 128 -11.36 -10.00 -21.46
C ASN A 128 -12.06 -11.35 -21.17
N GLY A 129 -12.85 -11.43 -20.12
CA GLY A 129 -13.57 -12.62 -19.70
C GLY A 129 -12.70 -13.72 -19.06
N LYS A 130 -11.42 -13.45 -18.86
CA LYS A 130 -10.49 -14.37 -18.17
C LYS A 130 -10.20 -13.89 -16.76
N THR A 131 -10.31 -14.80 -15.80
CA THR A 131 -10.00 -14.55 -14.40
C THR A 131 -8.52 -14.82 -14.11
N HIS A 132 -7.89 -13.88 -13.42
CA HIS A 132 -6.50 -13.93 -12.97
C HIS A 132 -6.43 -13.77 -11.47
N THR A 133 -5.38 -14.31 -10.87
CA THR A 133 -5.09 -14.10 -9.45
C THR A 133 -3.62 -13.72 -9.31
N ASP A 134 -3.38 -12.56 -8.73
CA ASP A 134 -2.04 -12.09 -8.39
C ASP A 134 -1.89 -11.99 -6.88
N THR A 135 -0.70 -12.25 -6.38
CA THR A 135 -0.39 -12.19 -4.96
C THR A 135 0.61 -11.10 -4.65
N VAL A 136 0.38 -10.40 -3.54
CA VAL A 136 1.27 -9.38 -3.00
C VAL A 136 1.72 -9.83 -1.62
N LYS A 137 3.02 -10.05 -1.45
CA LYS A 137 3.61 -10.37 -0.15
C LYS A 137 3.97 -9.08 0.57
N ILE A 138 3.48 -8.95 1.79
CA ILE A 138 3.78 -7.81 2.65
C ILE A 138 5.07 -8.09 3.42
N ARG A 139 6.01 -7.17 3.30
CA ARG A 139 7.35 -7.28 3.91
C ARG A 139 7.60 -6.17 4.91
#